data_f936bda0e61f09bb26e5fab26f472c3f
#
_entry.id   f936bda0e61f09bb26e5fab26f472c3f
#
_cell.length_a   1.000
_cell.length_b   1.000
_cell.length_c   1.000
_cell.angle_alpha   90.00
_cell.angle_beta   90.00
_cell.angle_gamma   90.00
#
_symmetry.space_group_name_H-M   'P 1'
#
loop_
_entity.id
_entity.type
_entity.pdbx_description
1 polymer ?
#
loop_
_entity_poly.entity_id
_entity_poly.type
_entity_poly.pdbx_seq_one_letter_code
_entity_poly.pdbx_strand_id
1 'polypeptide(L)'
;MKKLVNFHKEPRPRACDLVAAWPGIGNLSLIVTRYLREKLAAEEIGEIEPFTFFDPIGVMVKDNIVETPQFPEGKFFYWHNTAGKKDILFFISDEQPSYKGYELANFILDVSKKFKVQRVYTFAAAIAKIHHTEQPKVWGVATDTSLVAFLKKYDVVLRGRLQIAGLNGLLLGVARERAMEGICLLGEVPSYTTRIPNPKAALAVLKVLLQVLEIEIDLSELAKIAEESDQQMKRLAAQAMGEYIDRYTRPVWPPLEDEGEFEDEEEEEEE
;
A
#
# COMPACT_ATOMS: atom_id res chain seq x y z
N MET A 1 14.49 -5.83 31.42
CA MET A 1 14.27 -5.82 29.97
C MET A 1 13.22 -4.78 29.67
N LYS A 2 13.48 -3.80 28.80
CA LYS A 2 12.44 -2.87 28.34
C LYS A 2 11.34 -3.68 27.64
N LYS A 3 10.10 -3.42 27.97
CA LYS A 3 8.95 -4.07 27.35
C LYS A 3 8.84 -3.53 25.93
N LEU A 4 9.11 -4.36 24.91
CA LEU A 4 9.13 -3.93 23.51
C LEU A 4 7.73 -3.73 22.89
N VAL A 5 6.69 -4.14 23.60
CA VAL A 5 5.30 -3.97 23.22
C VAL A 5 4.46 -3.71 24.48
N ASN A 6 3.52 -2.79 24.34
CA ASN A 6 2.56 -2.47 25.38
C ASN A 6 1.18 -2.97 24.97
N PHE A 7 0.74 -4.10 25.55
CA PHE A 7 -0.61 -4.62 25.35
C PHE A 7 -1.53 -4.11 26.47
N HIS A 8 -2.64 -3.49 26.08
CA HIS A 8 -3.73 -3.10 26.97
C HIS A 8 -4.87 -4.12 26.97
N LYS A 9 -4.91 -5.00 25.94
CA LYS A 9 -5.78 -6.19 25.88
C LYS A 9 -4.96 -7.41 25.45
N GLU A 10 -5.22 -8.57 26.04
CA GLU A 10 -4.56 -9.82 25.67
C GLU A 10 -5.59 -10.92 25.40
N PRO A 11 -6.20 -10.92 24.20
CA PRO A 11 -7.12 -11.99 23.81
C PRO A 11 -6.38 -13.35 23.77
N ARG A 12 -7.12 -14.43 23.99
CA ARG A 12 -6.59 -15.79 24.01
C ARG A 12 -7.21 -16.63 22.90
N PRO A 13 -6.73 -16.52 21.65
CA PRO A 13 -7.27 -17.28 20.54
C PRO A 13 -7.00 -18.79 20.68
N ARG A 14 -7.85 -19.60 20.06
CA ARG A 14 -7.58 -21.03 19.85
C ARG A 14 -6.64 -21.22 18.67
N ALA A 15 -6.89 -20.51 17.58
CA ALA A 15 -6.08 -20.42 16.38
C ALA A 15 -6.23 -19.01 15.81
N CYS A 16 -5.14 -18.47 15.27
CA CYS A 16 -5.10 -17.12 14.73
C CYS A 16 -4.27 -17.09 13.44
N ASP A 17 -4.59 -16.19 12.55
CA ASP A 17 -3.74 -15.85 11.42
C ASP A 17 -3.24 -14.39 11.58
N LEU A 18 -2.01 -14.09 11.12
CA LEU A 18 -1.44 -12.74 11.15
C LEU A 18 -1.63 -12.08 9.78
N VAL A 19 -2.16 -10.87 9.78
CA VAL A 19 -2.17 -9.96 8.63
C VAL A 19 -1.29 -8.77 8.97
N ALA A 20 -0.14 -8.64 8.28
CA ALA A 20 0.85 -7.61 8.57
C ALA A 20 1.07 -6.68 7.37
N ALA A 21 1.16 -5.36 7.64
CA ALA A 21 1.29 -4.35 6.61
C ALA A 21 2.17 -3.17 7.00
N TRP A 22 2.93 -2.73 6.02
CA TRP A 22 3.75 -1.50 6.01
C TRP A 22 3.52 -0.72 4.73
N PRO A 23 3.91 0.57 4.68
CA PRO A 23 3.97 1.33 3.44
C PRO A 23 4.78 0.60 2.36
N GLY A 24 4.37 0.75 1.12
CA GLY A 24 5.04 0.18 -0.04
C GLY A 24 4.47 0.75 -1.34
N ILE A 25 4.88 0.20 -2.47
CA ILE A 25 4.45 0.65 -3.79
C ILE A 25 2.92 0.65 -3.87
N GLY A 26 2.37 1.79 -4.33
CA GLY A 26 0.93 1.97 -4.47
C GLY A 26 0.14 1.95 -3.15
N ASN A 27 0.81 2.02 -2.00
CA ASN A 27 0.22 1.82 -0.66
C ASN A 27 -0.65 0.56 -0.56
N LEU A 28 -0.43 -0.41 -1.45
CA LEU A 28 -1.29 -1.58 -1.62
C LEU A 28 -1.49 -2.33 -0.29
N SER A 29 -0.38 -2.64 0.40
CA SER A 29 -0.43 -3.40 1.66
C SER A 29 -1.29 -2.69 2.72
N LEU A 30 -1.09 -1.38 2.88
CA LEU A 30 -1.87 -0.59 3.84
C LEU A 30 -3.34 -0.48 3.46
N ILE A 31 -3.66 -0.29 2.16
CA ILE A 31 -5.05 -0.21 1.70
C ILE A 31 -5.78 -1.52 2.01
N VAL A 32 -5.20 -2.67 1.64
CA VAL A 32 -5.78 -4.00 1.90
C VAL A 32 -6.01 -4.19 3.39
N THR A 33 -4.98 -3.96 4.19
CA THR A 33 -5.03 -4.33 5.61
C THR A 33 -5.88 -3.37 6.43
N ARG A 34 -5.81 -2.05 6.17
CA ARG A 34 -6.64 -1.06 6.87
C ARG A 34 -8.11 -1.24 6.54
N TYR A 35 -8.44 -1.48 5.27
CA TYR A 35 -9.82 -1.73 4.86
C TYR A 35 -10.39 -2.99 5.51
N LEU A 36 -9.63 -4.11 5.47
CA LEU A 36 -10.05 -5.35 6.12
C LEU A 36 -10.26 -5.16 7.63
N ARG A 37 -9.29 -4.54 8.31
CA ARG A 37 -9.37 -4.24 9.75
C ARG A 37 -10.62 -3.42 10.10
N GLU A 38 -10.91 -2.40 9.30
CA GLU A 38 -12.06 -1.51 9.51
C GLU A 38 -13.39 -2.23 9.33
N LYS A 39 -13.54 -2.96 8.19
CA LYS A 39 -14.78 -3.71 7.91
C LYS A 39 -15.04 -4.84 8.90
N LEU A 40 -14.00 -5.40 9.48
CA LEU A 40 -14.11 -6.39 10.56
C LEU A 40 -14.27 -5.76 11.96
N ALA A 41 -14.17 -4.44 12.07
CA ALA A 41 -14.16 -3.72 13.34
C ALA A 41 -13.14 -4.30 14.34
N ALA A 42 -11.93 -4.63 13.85
CA ALA A 42 -10.87 -5.17 14.69
C ALA A 42 -10.40 -4.13 15.72
N GLU A 43 -10.36 -4.52 16.99
CA GLU A 43 -10.01 -3.66 18.09
C GLU A 43 -8.50 -3.53 18.26
N GLU A 44 -8.00 -2.33 18.56
CA GLU A 44 -6.62 -2.13 18.97
C GLU A 44 -6.35 -2.82 20.30
N ILE A 45 -5.27 -3.60 20.38
CA ILE A 45 -4.91 -4.37 21.57
C ILE A 45 -3.56 -3.99 22.15
N GLY A 46 -2.73 -3.26 21.39
CA GLY A 46 -1.42 -2.81 21.86
C GLY A 46 -0.58 -2.19 20.76
N GLU A 47 0.56 -1.66 21.16
CA GLU A 47 1.51 -0.98 20.31
C GLU A 47 2.94 -1.37 20.64
N ILE A 48 3.84 -1.27 19.67
CA ILE A 48 5.28 -1.48 19.90
C ILE A 48 5.92 -0.22 20.46
N GLU A 49 7.01 -0.39 21.20
CA GLU A 49 7.87 0.71 21.62
C GLU A 49 8.69 1.21 20.41
N PRO A 50 8.32 2.34 19.81
CA PRO A 50 8.80 2.72 18.47
C PRO A 50 10.31 3.00 18.44
N PHE A 51 10.87 3.63 19.48
CA PHE A 51 12.30 3.99 19.56
C PHE A 51 13.25 2.79 19.50
N THR A 52 12.73 1.56 19.65
CA THR A 52 13.52 0.34 19.51
C THR A 52 13.82 0.01 18.07
N PHE A 53 12.89 0.29 17.18
CA PHE A 53 12.91 -0.13 15.78
C PHE A 53 12.97 1.03 14.79
N PHE A 54 12.46 2.20 15.16
CA PHE A 54 12.36 3.35 14.28
C PHE A 54 13.23 4.50 14.75
N ASP A 55 13.71 5.28 13.80
CA ASP A 55 14.27 6.59 14.05
C ASP A 55 13.12 7.63 14.16
N PRO A 56 13.31 8.73 14.89
CA PRO A 56 12.30 9.77 14.98
C PRO A 56 12.08 10.41 13.60
N ILE A 57 10.81 10.67 13.26
CA ILE A 57 10.43 11.35 12.03
C ILE A 57 10.90 12.81 12.04
N GLY A 58 10.84 13.44 13.21
CA GLY A 58 11.21 14.84 13.41
C GLY A 58 10.60 15.40 14.69
N VAL A 59 10.56 16.71 14.76
CA VAL A 59 9.88 17.45 15.83
C VAL A 59 8.87 18.42 15.22
N MET A 60 7.73 18.57 15.87
CA MET A 60 6.79 19.64 15.54
C MET A 60 7.13 20.92 16.29
N VAL A 61 6.83 22.06 15.70
CA VAL A 61 6.93 23.38 16.36
C VAL A 61 5.53 23.98 16.41
N LYS A 62 5.04 24.22 17.62
CA LYS A 62 3.76 24.88 17.86
C LYS A 62 4.00 26.13 18.71
N ASP A 63 3.47 27.26 18.27
CA ASP A 63 3.62 28.55 18.98
C ASP A 63 5.08 28.88 19.34
N ASN A 64 6.02 28.62 18.42
CA ASN A 64 7.48 28.76 18.58
C ASN A 64 8.10 27.85 19.67
N ILE A 65 7.39 26.84 20.13
CA ILE A 65 7.87 25.84 21.10
C ILE A 65 8.05 24.50 20.40
N VAL A 66 9.20 23.86 20.58
CA VAL A 66 9.50 22.52 20.06
C VAL A 66 8.77 21.47 20.88
N GLU A 67 8.01 20.62 20.22
CA GLU A 67 7.41 19.42 20.83
C GLU A 67 8.42 18.25 20.89
N THR A 68 8.04 17.19 21.60
CA THR A 68 8.86 15.97 21.68
C THR A 68 9.04 15.31 20.31
N PRO A 69 10.15 14.59 20.05
CA PRO A 69 10.33 13.85 18.80
C PRO A 69 9.17 12.89 18.52
N GLN A 70 8.71 12.89 17.29
CA GLN A 70 7.66 11.97 16.83
C GLN A 70 8.29 10.73 16.21
N PHE A 71 7.71 9.59 16.51
CA PHE A 71 8.13 8.30 15.97
C PHE A 71 6.98 7.68 15.16
N PRO A 72 7.29 6.83 14.17
CA PRO A 72 6.28 6.04 13.50
C PRO A 72 5.55 5.12 14.47
N GLU A 73 4.27 4.90 14.21
CA GLU A 73 3.47 3.98 15.02
C GLU A 73 3.50 2.55 14.44
N GLY A 74 3.49 1.57 15.32
CA GLY A 74 3.30 0.16 14.98
C GLY A 74 2.33 -0.47 15.96
N LYS A 75 1.13 -0.82 15.47
CA LYS A 75 0.02 -1.22 16.31
C LYS A 75 -0.48 -2.61 16.00
N PHE A 76 -0.90 -3.32 17.05
CA PHE A 76 -1.58 -4.60 16.96
C PHE A 76 -3.08 -4.41 17.12
N PHE A 77 -3.87 -5.05 16.22
CA PHE A 77 -5.32 -5.12 16.34
C PHE A 77 -5.74 -6.58 16.32
N TYR A 78 -6.88 -6.85 16.89
CA TYR A 78 -7.41 -8.21 16.99
C TYR A 78 -8.88 -8.26 16.61
N TRP A 79 -9.22 -9.25 15.80
CA TRP A 79 -10.59 -9.58 15.45
C TRP A 79 -10.91 -11.01 15.83
N HIS A 80 -11.98 -11.17 16.59
CA HIS A 80 -12.50 -12.49 16.98
C HIS A 80 -13.51 -12.99 15.96
N ASN A 81 -13.25 -14.17 15.37
CA ASN A 81 -14.14 -14.79 14.41
C ASN A 81 -15.25 -15.58 15.13
N THR A 82 -16.43 -14.99 15.27
CA THR A 82 -17.58 -15.62 15.89
C THR A 82 -18.14 -16.84 15.14
N ALA A 83 -17.79 -16.97 13.84
CA ALA A 83 -18.20 -18.12 13.02
C ALA A 83 -17.36 -19.39 13.27
N GLY A 84 -16.53 -19.42 14.31
CA GLY A 84 -15.77 -20.60 14.74
C GLY A 84 -14.51 -20.92 13.89
N LYS A 85 -14.15 -20.04 12.95
CA LYS A 85 -12.91 -20.11 12.17
C LYS A 85 -11.76 -19.46 12.95
N LYS A 86 -10.61 -19.28 12.30
CA LYS A 86 -9.47 -18.61 12.91
C LYS A 86 -9.75 -17.12 13.14
N ASP A 87 -9.25 -16.62 14.25
CA ASP A 87 -9.21 -15.19 14.56
C ASP A 87 -8.13 -14.51 13.68
N ILE A 88 -8.12 -13.18 13.65
CA ILE A 88 -7.09 -12.43 12.94
C ILE A 88 -6.38 -11.47 13.90
N LEU A 89 -5.07 -11.60 13.95
CA LEU A 89 -4.16 -10.62 14.52
C LEU A 89 -3.69 -9.71 13.37
N PHE A 90 -3.82 -8.40 13.54
CA PHE A 90 -3.26 -7.44 12.61
C PHE A 90 -2.01 -6.81 13.21
N PHE A 91 -1.01 -6.55 12.37
CA PHE A 91 0.06 -5.62 12.67
C PHE A 91 0.14 -4.59 11.55
N ILE A 92 0.00 -3.32 11.91
CA ILE A 92 0.03 -2.20 10.97
C ILE A 92 1.03 -1.17 11.47
N SER A 93 1.94 -0.77 10.61
CA SER A 93 2.87 0.31 10.92
C SER A 93 2.83 1.38 9.82
N ASP A 94 3.01 2.64 10.23
CA ASP A 94 2.99 3.79 9.34
C ASP A 94 4.26 3.96 8.52
N GLU A 95 5.37 3.33 8.97
CA GLU A 95 6.68 3.39 8.32
C GLU A 95 7.38 2.03 8.36
N GLN A 96 8.40 1.89 7.54
CA GLN A 96 9.35 0.79 7.62
C GLN A 96 10.63 1.27 8.34
N PRO A 97 11.20 0.48 9.26
CA PRO A 97 12.47 0.86 9.90
C PRO A 97 13.61 0.89 8.87
N SER A 98 14.47 1.90 8.98
CA SER A 98 15.60 2.08 8.06
C SER A 98 16.66 0.95 8.17
N TYR A 99 16.87 0.41 9.36
CA TYR A 99 17.96 -0.54 9.63
C TYR A 99 17.53 -1.83 10.35
N LYS A 100 16.54 -1.78 11.21
CA LYS A 100 16.15 -2.90 12.08
C LYS A 100 14.97 -3.73 11.54
N GLY A 101 14.86 -3.85 10.22
CA GLY A 101 13.77 -4.59 9.62
C GLY A 101 13.73 -6.08 9.98
N TYR A 102 14.91 -6.72 10.03
CA TYR A 102 15.00 -8.12 10.40
C TYR A 102 14.65 -8.36 11.87
N GLU A 103 15.11 -7.51 12.78
CA GLU A 103 14.78 -7.56 14.20
C GLU A 103 13.29 -7.32 14.44
N LEU A 104 12.69 -6.35 13.74
CA LEU A 104 11.26 -6.10 13.83
C LEU A 104 10.44 -7.29 13.31
N ALA A 105 10.83 -7.88 12.18
CA ALA A 105 10.16 -9.06 11.64
C ALA A 105 10.21 -10.23 12.64
N ASN A 106 11.39 -10.49 13.25
CA ASN A 106 11.54 -11.51 14.28
C ASN A 106 10.67 -11.23 15.50
N PHE A 107 10.66 -9.98 15.97
CA PHE A 107 9.86 -9.56 17.11
C PHE A 107 8.35 -9.76 16.85
N ILE A 108 7.85 -9.39 15.68
CA ILE A 108 6.45 -9.59 15.30
C ILE A 108 6.10 -11.08 15.30
N LEU A 109 6.98 -11.94 14.80
CA LEU A 109 6.75 -13.39 14.82
C LEU A 109 6.83 -13.99 16.24
N ASP A 110 7.61 -13.38 17.15
CA ASP A 110 7.59 -13.78 18.58
C ASP A 110 6.27 -13.41 19.24
N VAL A 111 5.75 -12.21 18.97
CA VAL A 111 4.40 -11.81 19.37
C VAL A 111 3.36 -12.76 18.77
N SER A 112 3.47 -13.09 17.50
CA SER A 112 2.56 -14.00 16.79
C SER A 112 2.45 -15.37 17.45
N LYS A 113 3.54 -15.91 17.98
CA LYS A 113 3.54 -17.17 18.75
C LYS A 113 2.68 -17.07 20.02
N LYS A 114 2.71 -15.93 20.72
CA LYS A 114 1.87 -15.68 21.90
C LYS A 114 0.38 -15.75 21.55
N PHE A 115 0.01 -15.28 20.36
CA PHE A 115 -1.37 -15.32 19.85
C PHE A 115 -1.70 -16.61 19.05
N LYS A 116 -0.84 -17.64 19.09
CA LYS A 116 -1.03 -18.92 18.38
C LYS A 116 -1.29 -18.74 16.88
N VAL A 117 -0.57 -17.81 16.28
CA VAL A 117 -0.63 -17.57 14.83
C VAL A 117 -0.13 -18.82 14.09
N GLN A 118 -0.92 -19.27 13.12
CA GLN A 118 -0.62 -20.43 12.29
C GLN A 118 -0.06 -19.99 10.94
N ARG A 119 -0.59 -18.90 10.35
CA ARG A 119 -0.17 -18.42 9.05
C ARG A 119 -0.03 -16.90 9.03
N VAL A 120 0.98 -16.44 8.30
CA VAL A 120 1.29 -15.02 8.09
C VAL A 120 0.84 -14.60 6.69
N TYR A 121 0.14 -13.48 6.59
CA TYR A 121 -0.23 -12.86 5.32
C TYR A 121 0.42 -11.48 5.22
N THR A 122 1.07 -11.24 4.07
CA THR A 122 1.60 -9.94 3.69
C THR A 122 1.15 -9.57 2.29
N PHE A 123 1.28 -8.29 1.92
CA PHE A 123 0.86 -7.82 0.61
C PHE A 123 1.93 -6.93 0.01
N ALA A 124 2.03 -6.93 -1.31
CA ALA A 124 2.95 -6.06 -2.04
C ALA A 124 2.41 -5.73 -3.43
N ALA A 125 3.07 -4.84 -4.14
CA ALA A 125 2.79 -4.59 -5.55
C ALA A 125 3.73 -5.41 -6.43
N ALA A 126 3.19 -5.97 -7.50
CA ALA A 126 3.95 -6.50 -8.63
C ALA A 126 3.95 -5.45 -9.74
N ILE A 127 5.09 -4.81 -10.00
CA ILE A 127 5.20 -3.83 -11.09
C ILE A 127 5.05 -4.58 -12.42
N ALA A 128 4.05 -4.18 -13.22
CA ALA A 128 3.70 -4.85 -14.46
C ALA A 128 3.57 -3.86 -15.64
N LYS A 129 3.70 -4.36 -16.86
CA LYS A 129 3.41 -3.61 -18.08
C LYS A 129 1.93 -3.73 -18.43
N ILE A 130 1.10 -3.17 -17.57
CA ILE A 130 -0.36 -3.08 -17.78
C ILE A 130 -0.79 -1.63 -17.84
N HIS A 131 -1.90 -1.37 -18.48
CA HIS A 131 -2.54 -0.06 -18.47
C HIS A 131 -3.44 0.05 -17.22
N HIS A 132 -3.61 1.26 -16.66
CA HIS A 132 -4.43 1.47 -15.46
C HIS A 132 -5.90 1.05 -15.64
N THR A 133 -6.40 1.02 -16.88
CA THR A 133 -7.76 0.55 -17.18
C THR A 133 -7.92 -0.98 -17.16
N GLU A 134 -6.82 -1.73 -17.27
CA GLU A 134 -6.85 -3.19 -17.23
C GLU A 134 -7.12 -3.70 -15.81
N GLN A 135 -7.65 -4.91 -15.72
CA GLN A 135 -7.84 -5.57 -14.44
C GLN A 135 -6.51 -6.14 -13.95
N PRO A 136 -6.03 -5.74 -12.76
CA PRO A 136 -4.78 -6.25 -12.23
C PRO A 136 -4.90 -7.72 -11.85
N LYS A 137 -3.93 -8.53 -12.23
CA LYS A 137 -3.80 -9.90 -11.74
C LYS A 137 -3.21 -9.90 -10.34
N VAL A 138 -3.50 -10.97 -9.61
CA VAL A 138 -2.92 -11.21 -8.29
C VAL A 138 -1.89 -12.31 -8.39
N TRP A 139 -0.69 -12.07 -7.88
CA TRP A 139 0.38 -13.05 -7.78
C TRP A 139 0.43 -13.62 -6.38
N GLY A 140 0.63 -14.93 -6.28
CA GLY A 140 0.75 -15.63 -5.01
C GLY A 140 2.18 -16.13 -4.78
N VAL A 141 2.73 -15.86 -3.60
CA VAL A 141 4.03 -16.37 -3.13
C VAL A 141 3.84 -17.01 -1.77
N ALA A 142 4.46 -18.14 -1.53
CA ALA A 142 4.30 -18.85 -0.28
C ALA A 142 5.64 -19.35 0.28
N THR A 143 5.67 -19.66 1.58
CA THR A 143 6.87 -20.16 2.27
C THR A 143 7.21 -21.60 1.95
N ASP A 144 6.24 -22.39 1.49
CA ASP A 144 6.45 -23.80 1.15
C ASP A 144 5.58 -24.27 -0.02
N THR A 145 5.84 -25.48 -0.51
CA THR A 145 5.17 -26.06 -1.69
C THR A 145 3.73 -26.47 -1.42
N SER A 146 3.37 -26.81 -0.18
CA SER A 146 1.99 -27.20 0.17
C SER A 146 1.07 -25.98 0.09
N LEU A 147 1.55 -24.80 0.51
CA LEU A 147 0.84 -23.54 0.38
C LEU A 147 0.75 -23.08 -1.09
N VAL A 148 1.76 -23.34 -1.91
CA VAL A 148 1.65 -23.13 -3.37
C VAL A 148 0.54 -24.00 -3.96
N ALA A 149 0.45 -25.27 -3.55
CA ALA A 149 -0.63 -26.15 -3.98
C ALA A 149 -2.01 -25.69 -3.48
N PHE A 150 -2.08 -25.16 -2.26
CA PHE A 150 -3.28 -24.54 -1.70
C PHE A 150 -3.74 -23.34 -2.52
N LEU A 151 -2.80 -22.44 -2.90
CA LEU A 151 -3.09 -21.24 -3.68
C LEU A 151 -3.59 -21.52 -5.11
N LYS A 152 -3.33 -22.73 -5.68
CA LYS A 152 -3.87 -23.12 -6.99
C LYS A 152 -5.41 -23.15 -7.07
N LYS A 153 -6.09 -23.14 -5.93
CA LYS A 153 -7.56 -23.11 -5.86
C LYS A 153 -8.14 -21.73 -6.12
N TYR A 154 -7.31 -20.71 -6.12
CA TYR A 154 -7.71 -19.31 -6.25
C TYR A 154 -7.17 -18.72 -7.55
N ASP A 155 -7.75 -17.61 -7.99
CA ASP A 155 -7.31 -16.90 -9.19
C ASP A 155 -6.03 -16.10 -8.92
N VAL A 156 -4.91 -16.83 -8.84
CA VAL A 156 -3.58 -16.24 -8.60
C VAL A 156 -2.54 -16.76 -9.58
N VAL A 157 -1.62 -15.89 -9.96
CA VAL A 157 -0.46 -16.24 -10.79
C VAL A 157 0.61 -16.86 -9.90
N LEU A 158 1.00 -18.12 -10.17
CA LEU A 158 1.96 -18.90 -9.38
C LEU A 158 3.23 -19.23 -10.17
N ARG A 159 3.76 -18.30 -10.94
CA ARG A 159 4.93 -18.51 -11.80
C ARG A 159 5.84 -17.28 -11.84
N GLY A 160 7.09 -17.50 -12.27
CA GLY A 160 8.07 -16.42 -12.46
C GLY A 160 9.03 -16.27 -11.29
N ARG A 161 9.90 -15.26 -11.42
CA ARG A 161 10.82 -14.82 -10.36
C ARG A 161 10.42 -13.42 -9.95
N LEU A 162 10.21 -13.23 -8.66
CA LEU A 162 9.85 -11.94 -8.07
C LEU A 162 10.82 -11.62 -6.95
N GLN A 163 11.08 -10.34 -6.78
CA GLN A 163 11.71 -9.80 -5.58
C GLN A 163 10.67 -8.97 -4.84
N ILE A 164 10.44 -9.29 -3.57
CA ILE A 164 9.54 -8.53 -2.70
C ILE A 164 10.44 -7.70 -1.77
N ALA A 165 10.54 -6.41 -2.07
CA ALA A 165 11.34 -5.49 -1.28
C ALA A 165 10.61 -5.06 0.00
N GLY A 166 11.38 -4.62 1.00
CA GLY A 166 10.87 -4.11 2.26
C GLY A 166 10.32 -5.18 3.20
N LEU A 167 9.71 -4.72 4.29
CA LEU A 167 9.24 -5.60 5.37
C LEU A 167 8.12 -6.55 4.95
N ASN A 168 7.29 -6.18 3.97
CA ASN A 168 6.26 -7.08 3.47
C ASN A 168 6.84 -8.38 2.88
N GLY A 169 8.04 -8.31 2.25
CA GLY A 169 8.77 -9.48 1.80
C GLY A 169 9.64 -10.11 2.89
N LEU A 170 10.30 -9.27 3.67
CA LEU A 170 11.24 -9.72 4.71
C LEU A 170 10.54 -10.54 5.79
N LEU A 171 9.35 -10.13 6.25
CA LEU A 171 8.57 -10.89 7.24
C LEU A 171 8.24 -12.30 6.72
N LEU A 172 7.91 -12.42 5.43
CA LEU A 172 7.66 -13.73 4.81
C LEU A 172 8.93 -14.59 4.79
N GLY A 173 10.09 -13.99 4.49
CA GLY A 173 11.39 -14.67 4.54
C GLY A 173 11.71 -15.19 5.95
N VAL A 174 11.54 -14.35 6.97
CA VAL A 174 11.76 -14.73 8.37
C VAL A 174 10.74 -15.78 8.85
N ALA A 175 9.49 -15.70 8.39
CA ALA A 175 8.50 -16.75 8.65
C ALA A 175 8.95 -18.11 8.12
N ARG A 176 9.50 -18.14 6.90
CA ARG A 176 10.09 -19.36 6.31
C ARG A 176 11.28 -19.89 7.12
N GLU A 177 12.21 -19.03 7.55
CA GLU A 177 13.34 -19.41 8.41
C GLU A 177 12.87 -20.09 9.71
N ARG A 178 11.70 -19.66 10.21
CA ARG A 178 11.09 -20.16 11.44
C ARG A 178 10.13 -21.32 11.23
N ALA A 179 10.06 -21.87 10.01
CA ALA A 179 9.12 -22.92 9.61
C ALA A 179 7.64 -22.54 9.88
N MET A 180 7.32 -21.25 9.80
CA MET A 180 5.95 -20.76 9.87
C MET A 180 5.35 -20.65 8.47
N GLU A 181 4.08 -21.01 8.34
CA GLU A 181 3.33 -20.81 7.10
C GLU A 181 3.19 -19.33 6.79
N GLY A 182 3.42 -18.96 5.54
CA GLY A 182 3.28 -17.58 5.10
C GLY A 182 2.89 -17.47 3.64
N ILE A 183 2.05 -16.50 3.34
CA ILE A 183 1.58 -16.15 2.00
C ILE A 183 1.75 -14.66 1.79
N CYS A 184 2.32 -14.29 0.63
CA CYS A 184 2.26 -12.92 0.14
C CYS A 184 1.39 -12.88 -1.12
N LEU A 185 0.39 -12.00 -1.13
CA LEU A 185 -0.39 -11.69 -2.32
C LEU A 185 0.08 -10.36 -2.90
N LEU A 186 0.41 -10.35 -4.20
CA LEU A 186 0.88 -9.14 -4.87
C LEU A 186 -0.11 -8.75 -5.97
N GLY A 187 -0.59 -7.51 -5.92
CA GLY A 187 -1.42 -6.95 -6.98
C GLY A 187 -0.56 -6.30 -8.08
N GLU A 188 -0.91 -6.52 -9.34
CA GLU A 188 -0.24 -5.84 -10.45
C GLU A 188 -0.50 -4.33 -10.39
N VAL A 189 0.57 -3.55 -10.51
CA VAL A 189 0.54 -2.09 -10.52
C VAL A 189 1.28 -1.60 -11.78
N PRO A 190 0.68 -0.70 -12.57
CA PRO A 190 1.36 -0.12 -13.73
C PRO A 190 2.67 0.57 -13.31
N SER A 191 3.73 0.40 -14.09
CA SER A 191 5.06 0.92 -13.77
C SER A 191 5.10 2.45 -13.58
N TYR A 192 4.19 3.19 -14.22
CA TYR A 192 4.08 4.64 -14.11
C TYR A 192 3.24 5.13 -12.92
N THR A 193 2.62 4.23 -12.14
CA THR A 193 1.77 4.60 -10.98
C THR A 193 2.36 4.17 -9.63
N THR A 194 3.62 3.83 -9.58
CA THR A 194 4.27 3.25 -8.39
C THR A 194 4.31 4.17 -7.17
N ARG A 195 4.20 5.49 -7.39
CA ARG A 195 4.27 6.52 -6.33
C ARG A 195 2.91 6.99 -5.82
N ILE A 196 1.82 6.54 -6.42
CA ILE A 196 0.46 6.93 -6.05
C ILE A 196 -0.30 5.72 -5.53
N PRO A 197 -1.27 5.92 -4.61
CA PRO A 197 -2.11 4.84 -4.11
C PRO A 197 -2.80 4.09 -5.26
N ASN A 198 -2.85 2.75 -5.16
CA ASN A 198 -3.49 1.92 -6.17
C ASN A 198 -4.63 1.07 -5.55
N PRO A 199 -5.80 1.67 -5.33
CA PRO A 199 -6.94 0.98 -4.73
C PRO A 199 -7.49 -0.15 -5.61
N LYS A 200 -7.30 -0.09 -6.93
CA LYS A 200 -7.75 -1.14 -7.85
C LYS A 200 -6.96 -2.44 -7.66
N ALA A 201 -5.63 -2.34 -7.56
CA ALA A 201 -4.79 -3.49 -7.27
C ALA A 201 -5.04 -4.02 -5.84
N ALA A 202 -5.27 -3.12 -4.87
CA ALA A 202 -5.62 -3.50 -3.51
C ALA A 202 -6.97 -4.25 -3.45
N LEU A 203 -7.98 -3.80 -4.19
CA LEU A 203 -9.28 -4.47 -4.31
C LEU A 203 -9.13 -5.89 -4.88
N ALA A 204 -8.31 -6.07 -5.92
CA ALA A 204 -8.05 -7.38 -6.51
C ALA A 204 -7.41 -8.33 -5.47
N VAL A 205 -6.38 -7.87 -4.75
CA VAL A 205 -5.72 -8.63 -3.69
C VAL A 205 -6.68 -8.96 -2.56
N LEU A 206 -7.49 -8.00 -2.13
CA LEU A 206 -8.45 -8.20 -1.04
C LEU A 206 -9.52 -9.24 -1.39
N LYS A 207 -10.01 -9.25 -2.62
CA LYS A 207 -10.94 -10.28 -3.09
C LYS A 207 -10.37 -11.68 -2.96
N VAL A 208 -9.11 -11.88 -3.35
CA VAL A 208 -8.43 -13.19 -3.19
C VAL A 208 -8.22 -13.51 -1.71
N LEU A 209 -7.78 -12.54 -0.91
CA LEU A 209 -7.56 -12.74 0.53
C LEU A 209 -8.84 -13.18 1.24
N LEU A 210 -9.97 -12.56 0.93
CA LEU A 210 -11.26 -12.91 1.54
C LEU A 210 -11.69 -14.34 1.21
N GLN A 211 -11.45 -14.79 -0.04
CA GLN A 211 -11.66 -16.20 -0.40
C GLN A 211 -10.74 -17.13 0.39
N VAL A 212 -9.47 -16.78 0.54
CA VAL A 212 -8.46 -17.57 1.28
C VAL A 212 -8.80 -17.66 2.77
N LEU A 213 -9.28 -16.57 3.36
CA LEU A 213 -9.68 -16.49 4.77
C LEU A 213 -11.11 -17.03 5.00
N GLU A 214 -11.89 -17.22 3.92
CA GLU A 214 -13.32 -17.58 3.95
C GLU A 214 -14.13 -16.58 4.79
N ILE A 215 -13.90 -15.28 4.55
CA ILE A 215 -14.55 -14.16 5.21
C ILE A 215 -15.29 -13.33 4.16
N GLU A 216 -16.46 -12.83 4.52
CA GLU A 216 -17.25 -11.95 3.69
C GLU A 216 -17.32 -10.56 4.32
N ILE A 217 -17.04 -9.53 3.53
CA ILE A 217 -17.19 -8.11 3.90
C ILE A 217 -17.75 -7.34 2.71
N ASP A 218 -18.34 -6.19 2.96
CA ASP A 218 -18.74 -5.27 1.90
C ASP A 218 -17.53 -4.60 1.27
N LEU A 219 -17.39 -4.71 -0.04
CA LEU A 219 -16.31 -4.12 -0.85
C LEU A 219 -16.76 -2.91 -1.68
N SER A 220 -18.02 -2.49 -1.58
CA SER A 220 -18.61 -1.45 -2.44
C SER A 220 -17.88 -0.12 -2.35
N GLU A 221 -17.47 0.29 -1.16
CA GLU A 221 -16.73 1.52 -0.93
C GLU A 221 -15.33 1.48 -1.59
N LEU A 222 -14.57 0.39 -1.39
CA LEU A 222 -13.25 0.26 -2.02
C LEU A 222 -13.36 0.14 -3.55
N ALA A 223 -14.41 -0.50 -4.06
CA ALA A 223 -14.68 -0.57 -5.49
C ALA A 223 -14.96 0.83 -6.08
N LYS A 224 -15.72 1.65 -5.38
CA LYS A 224 -15.98 3.04 -5.77
C LYS A 224 -14.70 3.87 -5.79
N ILE A 225 -13.88 3.78 -4.74
CA ILE A 225 -12.58 4.47 -4.67
C ILE A 225 -11.66 4.03 -5.82
N ALA A 226 -11.66 2.74 -6.17
CA ALA A 226 -10.88 2.21 -7.30
C ALA A 226 -11.34 2.79 -8.64
N GLU A 227 -12.65 2.93 -8.86
CA GLU A 227 -13.21 3.54 -10.07
C GLU A 227 -12.91 5.03 -10.15
N GLU A 228 -13.07 5.77 -9.06
CA GLU A 228 -12.73 7.20 -8.98
C GLU A 228 -11.25 7.44 -9.27
N SER A 229 -10.36 6.58 -8.75
CA SER A 229 -8.93 6.62 -9.03
C SER A 229 -8.62 6.41 -10.52
N ASP A 230 -9.27 5.44 -11.17
CA ASP A 230 -9.13 5.22 -12.61
C ASP A 230 -9.58 6.43 -13.44
N GLN A 231 -10.67 7.06 -13.03
CA GLN A 231 -11.17 8.28 -13.70
C GLN A 231 -10.23 9.46 -13.53
N GLN A 232 -9.66 9.63 -12.34
CA GLN A 232 -8.66 10.67 -12.07
C GLN A 232 -7.40 10.46 -12.91
N MET A 233 -6.92 9.21 -13.02
CA MET A 233 -5.80 8.86 -13.89
C MET A 233 -6.04 9.21 -15.35
N LYS A 234 -7.22 8.91 -15.87
CA LYS A 234 -7.60 9.26 -17.25
C LYS A 234 -7.59 10.77 -17.48
N ARG A 235 -8.09 11.55 -16.50
CA ARG A 235 -8.07 13.02 -16.58
C ARG A 235 -6.64 13.56 -16.59
N LEU A 236 -5.78 13.08 -15.68
CA LEU A 236 -4.38 13.50 -15.62
C LEU A 236 -3.62 13.14 -16.90
N ALA A 237 -3.85 11.95 -17.46
CA ALA A 237 -3.24 11.54 -18.71
C ALA A 237 -3.70 12.40 -19.89
N ALA A 238 -5.00 12.74 -19.96
CA ALA A 238 -5.55 13.62 -21.00
C ALA A 238 -5.00 15.05 -20.89
N GLN A 239 -4.88 15.58 -19.66
CA GLN A 239 -4.29 16.90 -19.42
C GLN A 239 -2.83 16.95 -19.82
N ALA A 240 -2.02 15.97 -19.38
CA ALA A 240 -0.61 15.89 -19.75
C ALA A 240 -0.41 15.77 -21.27
N MET A 241 -1.29 15.03 -21.96
CA MET A 241 -1.26 14.93 -23.41
C MET A 241 -1.64 16.26 -24.07
N GLY A 242 -2.63 16.98 -23.56
CA GLY A 242 -3.01 18.33 -24.04
C GLY A 242 -1.85 19.31 -23.92
N GLU A 243 -1.24 19.39 -22.74
CA GLU A 243 -0.08 20.26 -22.51
C GLU A 243 1.13 19.90 -23.41
N TYR A 244 1.32 18.59 -23.67
CA TYR A 244 2.35 18.12 -24.60
C TYR A 244 2.05 18.59 -26.04
N ILE A 245 0.83 18.42 -26.53
CA ILE A 245 0.38 18.85 -27.85
C ILE A 245 0.54 20.37 -27.99
N ASP A 246 0.05 21.15 -27.03
CA ASP A 246 0.15 22.61 -27.02
C ASP A 246 1.59 23.11 -27.14
N ARG A 247 2.50 22.42 -26.42
CA ARG A 247 3.94 22.76 -26.48
C ARG A 247 4.53 22.56 -27.88
N TYR A 248 4.10 21.53 -28.61
CA TYR A 248 4.61 21.20 -29.93
C TYR A 248 3.87 21.91 -31.07
N THR A 249 2.66 22.41 -30.81
CA THR A 249 1.84 23.13 -31.79
C THR A 249 2.00 24.66 -31.72
N ARG A 250 2.63 25.19 -30.69
CA ARG A 250 2.92 26.63 -30.60
C ARG A 250 3.85 27.02 -31.72
N PRO A 251 3.51 28.09 -32.50
CA PRO A 251 4.40 28.62 -33.55
C PRO A 251 5.76 28.97 -32.94
N VAL A 252 6.84 28.56 -33.60
CA VAL A 252 8.20 28.89 -33.17
C VAL A 252 8.50 30.38 -33.37
N TRP A 253 7.73 31.03 -34.23
CA TRP A 253 7.80 32.47 -34.50
C TRP A 253 6.53 33.14 -33.93
N PRO A 254 6.67 34.27 -33.22
CA PRO A 254 5.49 35.08 -32.90
C PRO A 254 4.76 35.47 -34.19
N PRO A 255 3.41 35.61 -34.16
CA PRO A 255 2.67 36.19 -35.25
C PRO A 255 3.34 37.50 -35.63
N LEU A 256 3.51 37.75 -36.93
CA LEU A 256 3.91 39.09 -37.41
C LEU A 256 2.85 40.06 -36.88
N GLU A 257 3.25 40.98 -36.04
CA GLU A 257 2.39 42.11 -35.69
C GLU A 257 2.06 42.80 -37.02
N ASP A 258 0.79 42.94 -37.36
CA ASP A 258 0.36 43.75 -38.50
C ASP A 258 0.96 45.14 -38.26
N GLU A 259 2.02 45.45 -39.06
CA GLU A 259 2.51 46.81 -39.13
C GLU A 259 1.35 47.66 -39.62
N GLY A 260 0.81 48.51 -38.69
CA GLY A 260 -0.28 49.39 -38.97
C GLY A 260 -0.03 50.24 -40.19
N GLU A 261 -1.08 50.45 -40.95
CA GLU A 261 -1.17 51.31 -42.09
C GLU A 261 -0.39 52.59 -41.89
N PHE A 262 0.65 52.79 -42.74
CA PHE A 262 1.30 54.06 -42.84
C PHE A 262 0.25 55.03 -43.40
N GLU A 263 -0.27 55.96 -42.60
CA GLU A 263 -1.02 57.11 -43.08
C GLU A 263 0.02 57.98 -43.86
N ASP A 264 -0.20 58.08 -45.18
CA ASP A 264 0.47 59.03 -46.05
C ASP A 264 0.04 60.45 -45.64
N GLU A 265 0.86 61.19 -44.89
CA GLU A 265 0.71 62.61 -44.73
C GLU A 265 1.07 63.29 -46.06
N GLU A 266 0.07 63.70 -46.83
CA GLU A 266 0.23 64.62 -47.95
C GLU A 266 0.68 65.99 -47.43
N GLU A 267 1.96 66.38 -47.70
CA GLU A 267 2.43 67.72 -47.52
C GLU A 267 1.74 68.65 -48.53
N GLU A 268 0.80 69.47 -48.08
CA GLU A 268 0.32 70.63 -48.85
C GLU A 268 1.42 71.70 -48.85
N GLU A 269 2.06 71.90 -50.01
CA GLU A 269 2.87 73.08 -50.29
C GLU A 269 1.89 74.27 -50.52
N GLU A 270 1.88 75.25 -49.61
CA GLU A 270 1.30 76.57 -49.86
C GLU A 270 2.39 77.53 -50.43
N GLU A 271 1.99 78.28 -51.48
CA GLU A 271 2.75 79.36 -52.15
C GLU A 271 3.06 80.58 -51.24
#